data_cf9ba52b0d62c67f82d8e0b322d80d60
#
_entry.id   cf9ba52b0d62c67f82d8e0b322d80d60
#
_cell.length_a   1.000
_cell.length_b   1.000
_cell.length_c   1.000
_cell.angle_alpha   90.00
_cell.angle_beta   90.00
_cell.angle_gamma   90.00
#
_symmetry.space_group_name_H-M   'P 1'
#
loop_
_entity.id
_entity.type
_entity.pdbx_description
1 polymer ?
#
loop_
_entity_poly.entity_id
_entity_poly.type
_entity_poly.pdbx_seq_one_letter_code
_entity_poly.pdbx_strand_id
1 'polypeptide(L)'
;MGCHSQVRPASPRLEKVRNSYETGEPLHWVKIHDLPDYVFFNHRAHIGSGVSCVTCHGRVDQMVEVRQEKPLNMAWCLDCHRNPAPNIRPAELVTQLDWVPDRDPAEIGREIIAKKKLNPPTNCSGCHR
;
A
#
# COMPACT_ATOMS: atom_id res chain seq x y z
N MET A 1 7.62 -22.90 -9.02
CA MET A 1 6.96 -22.52 -10.29
C MET A 1 5.59 -23.19 -10.54
N GLY A 2 4.98 -23.89 -9.59
CA GLY A 2 3.72 -24.61 -9.81
C GLY A 2 2.63 -23.83 -10.56
N CYS A 3 2.28 -22.62 -10.11
CA CYS A 3 1.24 -21.83 -10.78
C CYS A 3 1.73 -21.19 -12.10
N HIS A 4 2.93 -20.59 -12.13
CA HIS A 4 3.43 -19.87 -13.30
C HIS A 4 3.87 -20.76 -14.45
N SER A 5 4.07 -22.05 -14.23
CA SER A 5 4.29 -23.03 -15.31
C SER A 5 2.97 -23.47 -15.98
N GLN A 6 1.84 -23.31 -15.30
CA GLN A 6 0.52 -23.72 -15.79
C GLN A 6 -0.27 -22.52 -16.35
N VAL A 7 -0.21 -21.37 -15.69
CA VAL A 7 -0.95 -20.16 -16.07
C VAL A 7 -0.13 -19.37 -17.09
N ARG A 8 -0.66 -19.25 -18.31
CA ARG A 8 -0.03 -18.53 -19.45
C ARG A 8 1.44 -18.94 -19.70
N PRO A 9 1.74 -20.25 -19.89
CA PRO A 9 3.11 -20.76 -19.99
C PRO A 9 3.93 -20.12 -21.13
N ALA A 10 3.26 -19.68 -22.21
CA ALA A 10 3.92 -19.04 -23.35
C ALA A 10 3.90 -17.50 -23.31
N SER A 11 3.49 -16.88 -22.18
CA SER A 11 3.43 -15.41 -22.12
C SER A 11 4.83 -14.79 -22.10
N PRO A 12 5.16 -13.85 -23.01
CA PRO A 12 6.44 -13.15 -22.99
C PRO A 12 6.63 -12.30 -21.72
N ARG A 13 5.53 -11.87 -21.08
CA ARG A 13 5.58 -11.12 -19.82
C ARG A 13 6.12 -11.94 -18.64
N LEU A 14 6.03 -13.27 -18.72
CA LEU A 14 6.54 -14.19 -17.70
C LEU A 14 7.88 -14.82 -18.05
N GLU A 15 8.49 -14.44 -19.19
CA GLU A 15 9.77 -14.99 -19.66
C GLU A 15 10.89 -14.77 -18.62
N LYS A 16 11.02 -13.55 -18.09
CA LYS A 16 12.02 -13.25 -17.05
C LYS A 16 11.85 -14.12 -15.80
N VAL A 17 10.59 -14.41 -15.41
CA VAL A 17 10.31 -15.28 -14.26
C VAL A 17 10.71 -16.72 -14.53
N ARG A 18 10.46 -17.22 -15.75
CA ARG A 18 10.87 -18.57 -16.15
C ARG A 18 12.39 -18.71 -16.22
N ASN A 19 13.05 -17.75 -16.86
CA ASN A 19 14.51 -17.74 -16.98
C ASN A 19 15.17 -17.67 -15.58
N SER A 20 14.68 -16.82 -14.70
CA SER A 20 15.15 -16.76 -13.31
C SER A 20 15.01 -18.11 -12.58
N TYR A 21 13.92 -18.82 -12.82
CA TYR A 21 13.71 -20.15 -12.23
C TYR A 21 14.64 -21.21 -12.82
N GLU A 22 14.86 -21.19 -14.13
CA GLU A 22 15.69 -22.18 -14.86
C GLU A 22 17.17 -21.98 -14.57
N THR A 23 17.63 -20.73 -14.51
CA THR A 23 19.05 -20.40 -14.30
C THR A 23 19.45 -20.29 -12.85
N GLY A 24 18.48 -20.10 -11.92
CA GLY A 24 18.74 -19.77 -10.52
C GLY A 24 19.17 -18.33 -10.29
N GLU A 25 19.29 -17.51 -11.35
CA GLU A 25 19.65 -16.10 -11.22
C GLU A 25 18.47 -15.28 -10.67
N PRO A 26 18.68 -14.42 -9.66
CA PRO A 26 17.60 -13.62 -9.08
C PRO A 26 17.09 -12.57 -10.05
N LEU A 27 15.78 -12.27 -9.96
CA LEU A 27 15.21 -11.14 -10.68
C LEU A 27 15.76 -9.81 -10.12
N HIS A 28 16.22 -8.93 -10.99
CA HIS A 28 16.59 -7.58 -10.62
C HIS A 28 15.34 -6.73 -10.46
N TRP A 29 15.05 -6.36 -9.21
CA TRP A 29 13.93 -5.49 -8.85
C TRP A 29 14.40 -4.05 -8.66
N VAL A 30 13.64 -3.12 -9.21
CA VAL A 30 13.80 -1.70 -8.90
C VAL A 30 12.86 -1.36 -7.76
N LYS A 31 13.40 -0.94 -6.61
CA LYS A 31 12.65 -0.54 -5.43
C LYS A 31 12.12 0.87 -5.65
N ILE A 32 10.83 1.00 -5.96
CA ILE A 32 10.18 2.29 -6.26
C ILE A 32 9.80 3.04 -4.98
N HIS A 33 9.19 2.33 -4.01
CA HIS A 33 8.81 2.90 -2.73
C HIS A 33 9.85 2.51 -1.70
N ASP A 34 10.64 3.47 -1.28
CA ASP A 34 11.73 3.26 -0.35
C ASP A 34 11.72 4.34 0.75
N LEU A 35 11.58 3.91 1.99
CA LEU A 35 11.71 4.75 3.16
C LEU A 35 13.12 4.56 3.76
N PRO A 36 13.70 5.61 4.38
CA PRO A 36 14.98 5.46 5.09
C PRO A 36 14.91 4.38 6.16
N ASP A 37 16.01 3.66 6.39
CA ASP A 37 16.09 2.53 7.33
C ASP A 37 15.72 2.87 8.78
N TYR A 38 15.84 4.16 9.16
CA TYR A 38 15.43 4.64 10.47
C TYR A 38 13.93 4.92 10.59
N VAL A 39 13.14 4.70 9.52
CA VAL A 39 11.69 4.84 9.53
C VAL A 39 11.04 3.47 9.66
N PHE A 40 10.38 3.25 10.78
CA PHE A 40 9.61 2.04 10.98
C PHE A 40 8.21 2.18 10.38
N PHE A 41 7.96 1.44 9.31
CA PHE A 41 6.65 1.40 8.65
C PHE A 41 6.08 -0.02 8.64
N ASN A 42 4.82 -0.15 9.00
CA ASN A 42 4.14 -1.44 9.03
C ASN A 42 2.84 -1.40 8.22
N HIS A 43 2.84 -2.04 7.06
CA HIS A 43 1.65 -2.18 6.21
C HIS A 43 0.46 -2.79 6.95
N ARG A 44 0.69 -3.81 7.77
CA ARG A 44 -0.38 -4.50 8.50
C ARG A 44 -1.17 -3.56 9.40
N ALA A 45 -0.50 -2.64 10.06
CA ALA A 45 -1.15 -1.65 10.92
C ALA A 45 -2.07 -0.72 10.11
N HIS A 46 -1.60 -0.24 8.97
CA HIS A 46 -2.36 0.67 8.09
C HIS A 46 -3.55 -0.04 7.42
N ILE A 47 -3.33 -1.21 6.81
CA ILE A 47 -4.37 -2.02 6.18
C ILE A 47 -5.43 -2.44 7.21
N GLY A 48 -4.99 -2.92 8.37
CA GLY A 48 -5.88 -3.30 9.47
C GLY A 48 -6.70 -2.14 10.03
N SER A 49 -6.18 -0.92 9.96
CA SER A 49 -6.90 0.30 10.34
C SER A 49 -7.91 0.77 9.28
N GLY A 50 -7.82 0.28 8.05
CA GLY A 50 -8.70 0.68 6.96
C GLY A 50 -8.09 1.67 5.98
N VAL A 51 -6.76 1.87 6.00
CA VAL A 51 -6.06 2.68 5.00
C VAL A 51 -5.90 1.88 3.72
N SER A 52 -6.42 2.40 2.61
CA SER A 52 -6.35 1.72 1.32
C SER A 52 -4.99 1.83 0.65
N CYS A 53 -4.67 0.82 -0.17
CA CYS A 53 -3.49 0.82 -1.02
C CYS A 53 -3.40 2.08 -1.90
N VAL A 54 -4.53 2.53 -2.45
CA VAL A 54 -4.61 3.70 -3.32
C VAL A 54 -4.22 5.01 -2.62
N THR A 55 -4.40 5.09 -1.30
CA THR A 55 -4.05 6.28 -0.51
C THR A 55 -2.56 6.61 -0.61
N CYS A 56 -1.70 5.59 -0.60
CA CYS A 56 -0.25 5.74 -0.65
C CYS A 56 0.32 5.47 -2.04
N HIS A 57 -0.20 4.47 -2.72
CA HIS A 57 0.37 3.97 -3.99
C HIS A 57 -0.35 4.49 -5.24
N GLY A 58 -1.49 5.19 -5.09
CA GLY A 58 -2.32 5.58 -6.24
C GLY A 58 -2.98 4.38 -6.92
N ARG A 59 -3.46 4.59 -8.14
CA ARG A 59 -4.13 3.56 -8.96
C ARG A 59 -3.10 2.66 -9.65
N VAL A 60 -2.37 1.86 -8.84
CA VAL A 60 -1.35 0.93 -9.35
C VAL A 60 -1.89 -0.09 -10.34
N ASP A 61 -3.19 -0.39 -10.27
CA ASP A 61 -3.91 -1.25 -11.21
C ASP A 61 -3.99 -0.66 -12.62
N GLN A 62 -3.83 0.66 -12.77
CA GLN A 62 -3.85 1.38 -14.04
C GLN A 62 -2.45 1.81 -14.50
N MET A 63 -1.41 1.56 -13.72
CA MET A 63 -0.04 1.92 -14.07
C MET A 63 0.57 0.87 -15.01
N VAL A 64 1.13 1.29 -16.14
CA VAL A 64 1.92 0.43 -17.03
C VAL A 64 3.24 0.05 -16.35
N GLU A 65 3.88 1.03 -15.72
CA GLU A 65 5.03 0.86 -14.84
C GLU A 65 4.72 1.53 -13.50
N VAL A 66 5.03 0.83 -12.41
CA VAL A 66 4.79 1.36 -11.06
C VAL A 66 5.69 2.56 -10.82
N ARG A 67 5.12 3.66 -10.36
CA ARG A 67 5.83 4.87 -9.94
C ARG A 67 5.37 5.31 -8.55
N GLN A 68 6.18 6.12 -7.91
CA GLN A 68 5.78 6.75 -6.65
C GLN A 68 4.79 7.88 -6.94
N GLU A 69 3.56 7.75 -6.45
CA GLU A 69 2.49 8.72 -6.66
C GLU A 69 2.44 9.79 -5.56
N LYS A 70 2.78 9.42 -4.34
CA LYS A 70 2.74 10.29 -3.16
C LYS A 70 4.16 10.54 -2.64
N PRO A 71 4.41 11.70 -2.02
CA PRO A 71 5.78 12.07 -1.59
C PRO A 71 6.34 11.15 -0.51
N LEU A 72 5.51 10.51 0.29
CA LEU A 72 5.86 9.60 1.39
C LEU A 72 6.92 10.18 2.35
N ASN A 73 6.99 11.50 2.46
CA ASN A 73 7.86 12.18 3.42
C ASN A 73 7.19 12.32 4.79
N MET A 74 7.96 12.73 5.81
CA MET A 74 7.48 12.85 7.19
C MET A 74 6.27 13.79 7.32
N ALA A 75 6.26 14.93 6.64
CA ALA A 75 5.16 15.88 6.68
C ALA A 75 3.86 15.25 6.18
N TRP A 76 3.93 14.56 5.04
CA TRP A 76 2.78 13.87 4.45
C TRP A 76 2.23 12.76 5.36
N CYS A 77 3.12 11.99 6.00
CA CYS A 77 2.71 10.97 6.98
C CYS A 77 2.00 11.60 8.19
N LEU A 78 2.59 12.68 8.74
CA LEU A 78 2.03 13.38 9.90
C LEU A 78 0.68 14.06 9.60
N ASP A 79 0.48 14.59 8.40
CA ASP A 79 -0.80 15.16 7.99
C ASP A 79 -1.91 14.11 8.04
N CYS A 80 -1.66 12.91 7.52
CA CYS A 80 -2.59 11.80 7.64
C CYS A 80 -2.79 11.35 9.10
N HIS A 81 -1.71 11.22 9.87
CA HIS A 81 -1.79 10.79 11.28
C HIS A 81 -2.53 11.79 12.17
N ARG A 82 -2.49 13.10 11.87
CA ARG A 82 -3.24 14.15 12.56
C ARG A 82 -4.71 14.21 12.16
N ASN A 83 -5.01 13.86 10.91
CA ASN A 83 -6.38 13.83 10.39
C ASN A 83 -6.60 12.59 9.51
N PRO A 84 -6.69 11.39 10.11
CA PRO A 84 -6.78 10.14 9.36
C PRO A 84 -8.15 9.90 8.71
N ALA A 85 -9.20 10.55 9.18
CA ALA A 85 -10.58 10.25 8.80
C ALA A 85 -10.83 10.19 7.29
N PRO A 86 -10.36 11.13 6.45
CA PRO A 86 -10.60 11.07 5.00
C PRO A 86 -9.96 9.87 4.30
N ASN A 87 -8.99 9.20 4.96
CA ASN A 87 -8.19 8.12 4.39
C ASN A 87 -8.59 6.73 4.91
N ILE A 88 -9.57 6.65 5.80
CA ILE A 88 -10.04 5.41 6.42
C ILE A 88 -11.34 4.94 5.75
N ARG A 89 -11.37 3.68 5.35
CA ARG A 89 -12.53 3.01 4.74
C ARG A 89 -12.79 1.66 5.40
N PRO A 90 -13.94 1.00 5.13
CA PRO A 90 -14.20 -0.36 5.59
C PRO A 90 -13.07 -1.31 5.18
N ALA A 91 -12.68 -2.21 6.10
CA ALA A 91 -11.52 -3.08 5.91
C ALA A 91 -11.64 -4.00 4.68
N GLU A 92 -12.85 -4.43 4.38
CA GLU A 92 -13.19 -5.26 3.21
C GLU A 92 -12.99 -4.52 1.88
N LEU A 93 -12.96 -3.19 1.90
CA LEU A 93 -12.80 -2.34 0.72
C LEU A 93 -11.37 -1.78 0.54
N VAL A 94 -10.45 -2.14 1.43
CA VAL A 94 -9.06 -1.60 1.42
C VAL A 94 -8.32 -1.93 0.13
N THR A 95 -8.54 -3.13 -0.42
CA THR A 95 -7.90 -3.60 -1.66
C THR A 95 -8.65 -3.23 -2.92
N GLN A 96 -9.87 -2.71 -2.80
CA GLN A 96 -10.65 -2.24 -3.94
C GLN A 96 -10.20 -0.84 -4.34
N LEU A 97 -9.33 -0.75 -5.35
CA LEU A 97 -8.66 0.50 -5.71
C LEU A 97 -9.58 1.52 -6.40
N ASP A 98 -10.66 1.06 -7.00
CA ASP A 98 -11.69 1.85 -7.70
C ASP A 98 -12.91 2.16 -6.83
N TRP A 99 -12.86 1.86 -5.55
CA TRP A 99 -13.98 2.15 -4.65
C TRP A 99 -14.27 3.64 -4.57
N VAL A 100 -15.54 3.99 -4.78
CA VAL A 100 -16.08 5.34 -4.62
C VAL A 100 -17.03 5.33 -3.43
N PRO A 101 -16.84 6.19 -2.43
CA PRO A 101 -17.74 6.28 -1.29
C PRO A 101 -19.11 6.79 -1.70
N ASP A 102 -20.15 6.32 -1.06
CA ASP A 102 -21.56 6.74 -1.23
C ASP A 102 -21.93 7.98 -0.42
N ARG A 103 -21.05 8.40 0.51
CA ARG A 103 -21.16 9.58 1.38
C ARG A 103 -19.78 10.18 1.66
N ASP A 104 -19.72 11.25 2.47
CA ASP A 104 -18.45 11.89 2.82
C ASP A 104 -17.43 10.87 3.40
N PRO A 105 -16.28 10.68 2.75
CA PRO A 105 -15.23 9.75 3.24
C PRO A 105 -14.80 10.04 4.68
N ALA A 106 -14.78 11.33 5.08
CA ALA A 106 -14.39 11.70 6.43
C ALA A 106 -15.44 11.29 7.49
N GLU A 107 -16.72 11.22 7.13
CA GLU A 107 -17.76 10.69 8.03
C GLU A 107 -17.58 9.20 8.24
N ILE A 108 -17.41 8.44 7.14
CA ILE A 108 -17.13 7.00 7.19
C ILE A 108 -15.90 6.75 8.06
N GLY A 109 -14.83 7.48 7.82
CA GLY A 109 -13.59 7.35 8.56
C GLY A 109 -13.73 7.65 10.04
N ARG A 110 -14.47 8.72 10.43
CA ARG A 110 -14.74 9.06 11.84
C ARG A 110 -15.46 7.93 12.58
N GLU A 111 -16.47 7.32 11.95
CA GLU A 111 -17.20 6.20 12.54
C GLU A 111 -16.28 4.99 12.78
N ILE A 112 -15.43 4.66 11.81
CA ILE A 112 -14.48 3.54 11.93
C ILE A 112 -13.43 3.84 13.01
N ILE A 113 -12.89 5.06 13.05
CA ILE A 113 -11.93 5.50 14.06
C ILE A 113 -12.53 5.35 15.47
N ALA A 114 -13.75 5.81 15.66
CA ALA A 114 -14.43 5.68 16.94
C ALA A 114 -14.69 4.22 17.33
N LYS A 115 -15.18 3.40 16.38
CA LYS A 115 -15.44 1.97 16.60
C LYS A 115 -14.19 1.17 16.93
N LYS A 116 -13.11 1.41 16.21
CA LYS A 116 -11.83 0.69 16.37
C LYS A 116 -10.88 1.34 17.38
N LYS A 117 -11.23 2.52 17.92
CA LYS A 117 -10.41 3.33 18.83
C LYS A 117 -9.02 3.60 18.22
N LEU A 118 -8.99 3.99 16.94
CA LEU A 118 -7.74 4.27 16.24
C LEU A 118 -7.12 5.57 16.76
N ASN A 119 -5.83 5.51 17.06
CA ASN A 119 -5.05 6.67 17.51
C ASN A 119 -3.65 6.59 16.89
N PRO A 120 -3.47 7.08 15.65
CA PRO A 120 -2.17 7.05 14.98
C PRO A 120 -1.12 7.84 15.77
N PRO A 121 0.11 7.33 15.94
CA PRO A 121 1.16 8.04 16.66
C PRO A 121 1.61 9.29 15.89
N THR A 122 1.82 10.38 16.62
CA THR A 122 2.37 11.64 16.08
C THR A 122 3.69 12.04 16.74
N ASN A 123 4.19 11.21 17.65
CA ASN A 123 5.47 11.39 18.32
C ASN A 123 6.61 10.74 17.52
N CYS A 124 7.85 11.18 17.76
CA CYS A 124 9.02 10.71 17.01
C CYS A 124 9.24 9.19 17.12
N SER A 125 9.13 8.64 18.33
CA SER A 125 9.38 7.21 18.59
C SER A 125 8.30 6.27 18.04
N GLY A 126 7.16 6.78 17.58
CA GLY A 126 6.13 6.00 16.90
C GLY A 126 6.54 5.58 15.49
N CYS A 127 7.45 6.34 14.88
CA CYS A 127 7.89 6.17 13.49
C CYS A 127 9.40 5.97 13.35
N HIS A 128 10.21 6.45 14.29
CA HIS A 128 11.67 6.39 14.24
C HIS A 128 12.24 5.50 15.35
N ARG A 129 13.25 4.71 14.97
CA ARG A 129 14.03 3.84 15.86
C ARG A 129 15.51 4.05 15.66
#